data_84da305220cd54a5aa4d6e5574e77044
#
_entry.id   84da305220cd54a5aa4d6e5574e77044
#
_cell.length_a   1.000
_cell.length_b   1.000
_cell.length_c   1.000
_cell.angle_alpha   90.00
_cell.angle_beta   90.00
_cell.angle_gamma   90.00
#
_symmetry.space_group_name_H-M   'P 1'
#
loop_
_entity.id
_entity.type
_entity.pdbx_description
1 polymer ?
#
loop_
_entity_poly.entity_id
_entity_poly.type
_entity_poly.pdbx_seq_one_letter_code
_entity_poly.pdbx_strand_id
1 'polypeptide(L)'
;MDKMIKGTETEKSLLKAFAGESQAKNRYTFFSEIAKKEGYEQIAGIFYETALQEEMHAKRFFSYLEGGMLEITAAYPAGALLDTLANLAEAADGEHDEAFNLYPVFGKIAEEEGFKKVAATFKYVTEVEKMHEQRYLKLLQNIRDNLVFSRPEEVRWYCRKCGYVHVGKTPPEICPSCLHPK
;
A
#
# COMPACT_ATOMS: atom_id res chain seq x y z
N MET A 1 22.13 -27.13 11.70
CA MET A 1 20.66 -27.20 11.56
C MET A 1 20.16 -25.77 11.59
N ASP A 2 19.38 -25.37 10.60
CA ASP A 2 18.74 -24.07 10.66
C ASP A 2 17.79 -24.04 11.86
N LYS A 3 17.77 -22.92 12.57
CA LYS A 3 16.92 -22.73 13.75
C LYS A 3 15.47 -22.75 13.32
N MET A 4 14.63 -23.57 13.97
CA MET A 4 13.19 -23.63 13.70
C MET A 4 12.53 -22.35 14.17
N ILE A 5 11.61 -21.82 13.36
CA ILE A 5 10.87 -20.60 13.67
C ILE A 5 9.62 -20.90 14.50
N LYS A 6 9.14 -22.14 14.41
CA LYS A 6 7.94 -22.61 15.08
C LYS A 6 8.01 -22.47 16.60
N GLY A 7 6.97 -21.90 17.19
CA GLY A 7 6.84 -21.66 18.64
C GLY A 7 7.56 -20.39 19.15
N THR A 8 8.12 -19.57 18.26
CA THR A 8 8.83 -18.35 18.61
C THR A 8 7.93 -17.09 18.52
N GLU A 9 8.35 -15.98 19.10
CA GLU A 9 7.67 -14.68 18.90
C GLU A 9 7.86 -14.15 17.48
N THR A 10 8.94 -14.53 16.81
CA THR A 10 9.14 -14.25 15.37
C THR A 10 8.08 -14.94 14.51
N GLU A 11 7.68 -16.18 14.82
CA GLU A 11 6.57 -16.84 14.12
C GLU A 11 5.25 -16.05 14.25
N LYS A 12 4.94 -15.59 15.46
CA LYS A 12 3.74 -14.76 15.71
C LYS A 12 3.82 -13.42 14.97
N SER A 13 4.99 -12.79 14.98
CA SER A 13 5.24 -11.53 14.26
C SER A 13 5.04 -11.69 12.76
N LEU A 14 5.56 -12.77 12.19
CA LEU A 14 5.38 -13.10 10.77
C LEU A 14 3.91 -13.34 10.40
N LEU A 15 3.16 -14.05 11.25
CA LEU A 15 1.73 -14.30 10.99
C LEU A 15 0.91 -13.01 11.14
N LYS A 16 1.25 -12.13 12.10
CA LYS A 16 0.62 -10.81 12.24
C LYS A 16 0.88 -9.95 11.00
N ALA A 17 2.13 -9.89 10.53
CA ALA A 17 2.49 -9.16 9.33
C ALA A 17 1.77 -9.74 8.10
N PHE A 18 1.79 -11.05 7.89
CA PHE A 18 1.04 -11.70 6.79
C PHE A 18 -0.45 -11.34 6.79
N ALA A 19 -1.09 -11.35 7.97
CA ALA A 19 -2.50 -10.99 8.10
C ALA A 19 -2.72 -9.48 7.81
N GLY A 20 -1.81 -8.60 8.26
CA GLY A 20 -1.80 -7.17 7.98
C GLY A 20 -1.76 -6.89 6.49
N GLU A 21 -0.75 -7.41 5.80
CA GLU A 21 -0.58 -7.26 4.35
C GLU A 21 -1.77 -7.83 3.55
N SER A 22 -2.28 -8.98 3.98
CA SER A 22 -3.41 -9.63 3.30
C SER A 22 -4.68 -8.79 3.37
N GLN A 23 -4.96 -8.13 4.51
CA GLN A 23 -6.09 -7.24 4.62
C GLN A 23 -5.84 -5.90 3.93
N ALA A 24 -4.59 -5.35 3.97
CA ALA A 24 -4.20 -4.14 3.26
C ALA A 24 -4.39 -4.30 1.74
N LYS A 25 -3.93 -5.40 1.18
CA LYS A 25 -4.17 -5.78 -0.23
C LYS A 25 -5.65 -5.71 -0.60
N ASN A 26 -6.54 -6.27 0.23
CA ASN A 26 -7.97 -6.22 -0.04
C ASN A 26 -8.54 -4.80 0.10
N ARG A 27 -8.18 -4.07 1.15
CA ARG A 27 -8.62 -2.66 1.35
C ARG A 27 -8.20 -1.79 0.16
N TYR A 28 -6.95 -1.85 -0.27
CA TYR A 28 -6.47 -1.05 -1.40
C TYR A 28 -7.10 -1.43 -2.73
N THR A 29 -7.47 -2.71 -2.92
CA THR A 29 -8.29 -3.11 -4.06
C THR A 29 -9.66 -2.42 -4.04
N PHE A 30 -10.34 -2.38 -2.90
CA PHE A 30 -11.62 -1.70 -2.75
C PHE A 30 -11.49 -0.17 -2.91
N PHE A 31 -10.45 0.43 -2.36
CA PHE A 31 -10.16 1.87 -2.50
C PHE A 31 -9.87 2.24 -3.96
N SER A 32 -9.20 1.35 -4.71
CA SER A 32 -8.99 1.51 -6.15
C SER A 32 -10.32 1.59 -6.92
N GLU A 33 -11.28 0.71 -6.59
CA GLU A 33 -12.60 0.72 -7.24
C GLU A 33 -13.37 2.02 -6.96
N ILE A 34 -13.29 2.53 -5.73
CA ILE A 34 -13.93 3.79 -5.32
C ILE A 34 -13.28 4.97 -6.06
N ALA A 35 -11.96 5.07 -6.02
CA ALA A 35 -11.24 6.14 -6.71
C ALA A 35 -11.55 6.15 -8.22
N LYS A 36 -11.70 4.98 -8.83
CA LYS A 36 -12.08 4.87 -10.23
C LYS A 36 -13.51 5.36 -10.49
N LYS A 37 -14.48 5.02 -9.60
CA LYS A 37 -15.87 5.51 -9.71
C LYS A 37 -15.94 7.02 -9.54
N GLU A 38 -15.06 7.61 -8.75
CA GLU A 38 -14.96 9.06 -8.54
C GLU A 38 -14.16 9.79 -9.64
N GLY A 39 -13.63 9.06 -10.64
CA GLY A 39 -12.89 9.63 -11.77
C GLY A 39 -11.39 9.84 -11.52
N TYR A 40 -10.86 9.38 -10.39
CA TYR A 40 -9.44 9.49 -10.06
C TYR A 40 -8.63 8.31 -10.63
N GLU A 41 -8.55 8.18 -11.94
CA GLU A 41 -7.90 7.03 -12.62
C GLU A 41 -6.43 6.81 -12.21
N GLN A 42 -5.67 7.89 -11.93
CA GLN A 42 -4.30 7.76 -11.44
C GLN A 42 -4.26 7.18 -10.03
N ILE A 43 -5.09 7.71 -9.12
CA ILE A 43 -5.16 7.26 -7.73
C ILE A 43 -5.64 5.82 -7.66
N ALA A 44 -6.66 5.48 -8.45
CA ALA A 44 -7.14 4.10 -8.59
C ALA A 44 -6.01 3.16 -9.02
N GLY A 45 -5.24 3.54 -10.04
CA GLY A 45 -4.11 2.75 -10.49
C GLY A 45 -3.01 2.59 -9.44
N ILE A 46 -2.76 3.61 -8.64
CA ILE A 46 -1.76 3.56 -7.55
C ILE A 46 -2.24 2.67 -6.41
N PHE A 47 -3.50 2.76 -5.97
CA PHE A 47 -4.06 1.84 -4.99
C PHE A 47 -3.97 0.39 -5.45
N TYR A 48 -4.30 0.10 -6.71
CA TYR A 48 -4.23 -1.26 -7.25
C TYR A 48 -2.78 -1.77 -7.34
N GLU A 49 -1.84 -0.92 -7.76
CA GLU A 49 -0.41 -1.26 -7.79
C GLU A 49 0.10 -1.58 -6.38
N THR A 50 -0.23 -0.74 -5.38
CA THR A 50 0.16 -0.99 -3.99
C THR A 50 -0.49 -2.29 -3.48
N ALA A 51 -1.77 -2.54 -3.76
CA ALA A 51 -2.42 -3.80 -3.40
C ALA A 51 -1.65 -5.04 -3.90
N LEU A 52 -1.07 -4.99 -5.09
CA LEU A 52 -0.23 -6.08 -5.61
C LEU A 52 1.14 -6.14 -4.92
N GLN A 53 1.66 -5.02 -4.43
CA GLN A 53 2.91 -4.98 -3.66
C GLN A 53 2.70 -5.59 -2.27
N GLU A 54 1.57 -5.29 -1.59
CA GLU A 54 1.20 -5.90 -0.31
C GLU A 54 0.99 -7.42 -0.44
N GLU A 55 0.45 -7.89 -1.57
CA GLU A 55 0.39 -9.34 -1.85
C GLU A 55 1.78 -9.98 -1.87
N MET A 56 2.80 -9.28 -2.38
CA MET A 56 4.18 -9.79 -2.40
C MET A 56 4.83 -9.76 -1.02
N HIS A 57 4.55 -8.74 -0.20
CA HIS A 57 4.98 -8.69 1.20
C HIS A 57 4.33 -9.82 2.01
N ALA A 58 3.01 -9.98 1.89
CA ALA A 58 2.28 -11.08 2.50
C ALA A 58 2.89 -12.45 2.15
N LYS A 59 3.11 -12.70 0.85
CA LYS A 59 3.76 -13.91 0.36
C LYS A 59 5.16 -14.09 0.94
N ARG A 60 5.92 -13.00 1.07
CA ARG A 60 7.26 -13.06 1.64
C ARG A 60 7.26 -13.44 3.11
N PHE A 61 6.39 -12.83 3.93
CA PHE A 61 6.25 -13.19 5.34
C PHE A 61 5.74 -14.62 5.51
N PHE A 62 4.74 -15.01 4.73
CA PHE A 62 4.21 -16.37 4.75
C PHE A 62 5.25 -17.44 4.40
N SER A 63 6.19 -17.12 3.51
CA SER A 63 7.24 -18.05 3.08
C SER A 63 8.23 -18.47 4.16
N TYR A 64 8.23 -17.78 5.30
CA TYR A 64 9.05 -18.15 6.46
C TYR A 64 8.33 -19.08 7.43
N LEU A 65 7.01 -19.18 7.36
CA LEU A 65 6.22 -20.01 8.27
C LEU A 65 6.35 -21.51 7.93
N GLU A 66 6.38 -22.33 8.96
CA GLU A 66 6.66 -23.79 8.85
C GLU A 66 5.37 -24.64 8.92
N GLY A 67 4.21 -24.02 8.74
CA GLY A 67 2.90 -24.68 8.68
C GLY A 67 2.30 -24.99 10.05
N GLY A 68 1.04 -25.45 10.01
CA GLY A 68 0.21 -25.69 11.18
C GLY A 68 -0.77 -24.57 11.46
N MET A 69 -1.31 -24.59 12.68
CA MET A 69 -2.22 -23.54 13.19
C MET A 69 -1.53 -22.78 14.29
N LEU A 70 -1.63 -21.44 14.24
CA LEU A 70 -1.06 -20.56 15.24
C LEU A 70 -2.09 -19.50 15.63
N GLU A 71 -2.38 -19.40 16.92
CA GLU A 71 -3.23 -18.34 17.46
C GLU A 71 -2.42 -17.07 17.67
N ILE A 72 -2.93 -15.96 17.15
CA ILE A 72 -2.36 -14.61 17.35
C ILE A 72 -3.44 -13.65 17.83
N THR A 73 -3.02 -12.66 18.62
CA THR A 73 -3.83 -11.49 18.96
C THR A 73 -3.21 -10.28 18.30
N ALA A 74 -4.00 -9.60 17.45
CA ALA A 74 -3.58 -8.38 16.75
C ALA A 74 -4.79 -7.47 16.52
N ALA A 75 -4.55 -6.18 16.34
CA ALA A 75 -5.53 -5.21 15.89
C ALA A 75 -5.24 -4.85 14.44
N TYR A 76 -6.29 -4.74 13.65
CA TYR A 76 -6.22 -4.31 12.25
C TYR A 76 -7.26 -3.22 11.99
N PRO A 77 -7.07 -2.35 10.99
CA PRO A 77 -8.06 -1.36 10.62
C PRO A 77 -9.42 -2.00 10.33
N ALA A 78 -10.44 -1.52 11.04
CA ALA A 78 -11.84 -1.94 10.88
C ALA A 78 -12.66 -0.82 10.20
N GLY A 79 -12.03 -0.10 9.29
CA GLY A 79 -12.56 1.09 8.64
C GLY A 79 -13.74 0.82 7.72
N ALA A 80 -14.33 1.92 7.24
CA ALA A 80 -15.42 1.91 6.27
C ALA A 80 -14.88 2.19 4.86
N LEU A 81 -15.63 1.81 3.83
CA LEU A 81 -15.37 2.22 2.46
C LEU A 81 -15.94 3.63 2.26
N LEU A 82 -15.07 4.62 2.30
CA LEU A 82 -15.41 6.05 2.20
C LEU A 82 -15.03 6.62 0.83
N ASP A 83 -14.99 7.94 0.70
CA ASP A 83 -14.49 8.60 -0.51
C ASP A 83 -12.97 8.45 -0.67
N THR A 84 -12.47 8.80 -1.84
CA THR A 84 -11.04 8.67 -2.15
C THR A 84 -10.16 9.48 -1.21
N LEU A 85 -10.61 10.67 -0.77
CA LEU A 85 -9.85 11.51 0.15
C LEU A 85 -9.64 10.82 1.51
N ALA A 86 -10.72 10.29 2.09
CA ALA A 86 -10.68 9.58 3.37
C ALA A 86 -9.91 8.25 3.26
N ASN A 87 -10.10 7.52 2.16
CA ASN A 87 -9.39 6.26 1.91
C ASN A 87 -7.87 6.46 1.75
N LEU A 88 -7.43 7.58 1.15
CA LEU A 88 -6.01 7.93 1.08
C LEU A 88 -5.43 8.26 2.46
N ALA A 89 -6.20 8.93 3.32
CA ALA A 89 -5.77 9.23 4.69
C ALA A 89 -5.63 7.93 5.50
N GLU A 90 -6.64 7.06 5.46
CA GLU A 90 -6.62 5.76 6.15
C GLU A 90 -5.46 4.88 5.66
N ALA A 91 -5.21 4.86 4.34
CA ALA A 91 -4.09 4.11 3.79
C ALA A 91 -2.75 4.68 4.31
N ALA A 92 -2.55 5.99 4.25
CA ALA A 92 -1.32 6.62 4.77
C ALA A 92 -1.08 6.34 6.26
N ASP A 93 -2.13 6.38 7.08
CA ASP A 93 -2.04 6.08 8.51
C ASP A 93 -1.67 4.59 8.76
N GLY A 94 -2.19 3.67 7.93
CA GLY A 94 -1.83 2.25 7.98
C GLY A 94 -0.36 2.01 7.65
N GLU A 95 0.12 2.56 6.54
CA GLU A 95 1.53 2.47 6.15
C GLU A 95 2.46 3.08 7.20
N HIS A 96 2.05 4.22 7.80
CA HIS A 96 2.78 4.83 8.89
C HIS A 96 2.93 3.88 10.09
N ASP A 97 1.83 3.24 10.51
CA ASP A 97 1.84 2.32 11.66
C ASP A 97 2.75 1.11 11.38
N GLU A 98 2.70 0.54 10.19
CA GLU A 98 3.58 -0.56 9.79
C GLU A 98 5.05 -0.13 9.74
N ALA A 99 5.35 1.04 9.16
CA ALA A 99 6.72 1.53 9.00
C ALA A 99 7.40 1.96 10.30
N PHE A 100 6.64 2.50 11.26
CA PHE A 100 7.24 3.12 12.45
C PHE A 100 6.93 2.40 13.77
N ASN A 101 5.81 1.66 13.84
CA ASN A 101 5.37 1.03 15.08
C ASN A 101 5.48 -0.51 15.05
N LEU A 102 5.15 -1.16 13.92
CA LEU A 102 5.02 -2.62 13.87
C LEU A 102 6.29 -3.30 13.36
N TYR A 103 6.72 -3.03 12.14
CA TYR A 103 7.81 -3.78 11.51
C TYR A 103 9.18 -3.54 12.14
N PRO A 104 9.53 -2.34 12.65
CA PRO A 104 10.76 -2.17 13.43
C PRO A 104 10.78 -3.06 14.68
N VAL A 105 9.64 -3.21 15.38
CA VAL A 105 9.51 -4.08 16.55
C VAL A 105 9.64 -5.54 16.17
N PHE A 106 8.95 -5.98 15.11
CA PHE A 106 9.02 -7.35 14.62
C PHE A 106 10.41 -7.72 14.11
N GLY A 107 11.09 -6.78 13.45
CA GLY A 107 12.48 -6.95 13.02
C GLY A 107 13.44 -7.13 14.18
N LYS A 108 13.25 -6.34 15.25
CA LYS A 108 14.05 -6.46 16.49
C LYS A 108 13.84 -7.80 17.17
N ILE A 109 12.58 -8.27 17.31
CA ILE A 109 12.27 -9.60 17.86
C ILE A 109 12.99 -10.69 17.05
N ALA A 110 12.90 -10.62 15.73
CA ALA A 110 13.55 -11.59 14.85
C ALA A 110 15.09 -11.58 15.01
N GLU A 111 15.70 -10.43 15.17
CA GLU A 111 17.15 -10.29 15.41
C GLU A 111 17.55 -10.90 16.76
N GLU A 112 16.83 -10.58 17.83
CA GLU A 112 17.07 -11.10 19.19
C GLU A 112 16.91 -12.62 19.26
N GLU A 113 15.94 -13.16 18.51
CA GLU A 113 15.76 -14.61 18.38
C GLU A 113 16.73 -15.27 17.37
N GLY A 114 17.61 -14.49 16.71
CA GLY A 114 18.66 -14.98 15.80
C GLY A 114 18.20 -15.28 14.37
N PHE A 115 17.01 -14.84 13.97
CA PHE A 115 16.47 -14.98 12.62
C PHE A 115 16.87 -13.81 11.70
N LYS A 116 18.15 -13.64 11.46
CA LYS A 116 18.74 -12.51 10.71
C LYS A 116 18.10 -12.26 9.35
N LYS A 117 17.72 -13.32 8.61
CA LYS A 117 17.05 -13.19 7.31
C LYS A 117 15.64 -12.58 7.45
N VAL A 118 14.91 -12.97 8.48
CA VAL A 118 13.58 -12.41 8.79
C VAL A 118 13.71 -10.96 9.23
N ALA A 119 14.65 -10.65 10.13
CA ALA A 119 14.93 -9.28 10.57
C ALA A 119 15.28 -8.36 9.37
N ALA A 120 16.13 -8.83 8.46
CA ALA A 120 16.46 -8.10 7.24
C ALA A 120 15.23 -7.89 6.34
N THR A 121 14.33 -8.87 6.25
CA THR A 121 13.08 -8.70 5.49
C THR A 121 12.20 -7.61 6.10
N PHE A 122 11.94 -7.63 7.41
CA PHE A 122 11.20 -6.56 8.06
C PHE A 122 11.82 -5.18 7.83
N LYS A 123 13.15 -5.09 7.93
CA LYS A 123 13.87 -3.83 7.63
C LYS A 123 13.61 -3.32 6.21
N TYR A 124 13.70 -4.19 5.19
CA TYR A 124 13.51 -3.75 3.80
C TYR A 124 12.04 -3.45 3.49
N VAL A 125 11.10 -4.22 4.01
CA VAL A 125 9.68 -3.92 3.86
C VAL A 125 9.35 -2.59 4.55
N THR A 126 9.86 -2.32 5.76
CA THR A 126 9.71 -1.00 6.41
C THR A 126 10.08 0.18 5.50
N GLU A 127 11.14 0.07 4.69
CA GLU A 127 11.52 1.14 3.77
C GLU A 127 10.53 1.29 2.60
N VAL A 128 9.86 0.21 2.22
CA VAL A 128 8.80 0.27 1.20
C VAL A 128 7.54 0.94 1.77
N GLU A 129 7.12 0.60 3.00
CA GLU A 129 5.91 1.21 3.61
C GLU A 129 6.08 2.72 3.83
N LYS A 130 7.29 3.19 4.14
CA LYS A 130 7.59 4.63 4.15
C LYS A 130 7.36 5.29 2.78
N MET A 131 7.67 4.60 1.69
CA MET A 131 7.45 5.11 0.33
C MET A 131 5.97 5.08 -0.03
N HIS A 132 5.22 4.05 0.39
CA HIS A 132 3.77 3.97 0.24
C HIS A 132 3.08 5.11 0.98
N GLU A 133 3.42 5.35 2.26
CA GLU A 133 2.92 6.48 3.05
C GLU A 133 3.13 7.82 2.33
N GLN A 134 4.37 8.12 1.95
CA GLN A 134 4.70 9.38 1.25
C GLN A 134 3.90 9.54 -0.04
N ARG A 135 3.71 8.46 -0.79
CA ARG A 135 2.93 8.45 -2.02
C ARG A 135 1.46 8.77 -1.75
N TYR A 136 0.85 8.15 -0.74
CA TYR A 136 -0.53 8.42 -0.36
C TYR A 136 -0.73 9.83 0.18
N LEU A 137 0.16 10.31 1.05
CA LEU A 137 0.14 11.68 1.54
C LEU A 137 0.26 12.71 0.40
N LYS A 138 1.09 12.45 -0.60
CA LYS A 138 1.20 13.33 -1.78
C LYS A 138 -0.07 13.37 -2.61
N LEU A 139 -0.73 12.24 -2.81
CA LEU A 139 -2.00 12.16 -3.53
C LEU A 139 -3.13 12.84 -2.74
N LEU A 140 -3.18 12.62 -1.43
CA LEU A 140 -4.09 13.28 -0.51
C LEU A 140 -3.97 14.81 -0.61
N GLN A 141 -2.74 15.32 -0.56
CA GLN A 141 -2.47 16.74 -0.68
C GLN A 141 -2.89 17.30 -2.06
N ASN A 142 -2.65 16.54 -3.14
CA ASN A 142 -3.08 16.95 -4.48
C ASN A 142 -4.60 17.10 -4.59
N ILE A 143 -5.39 16.25 -3.91
CA ILE A 143 -6.85 16.41 -3.88
C ILE A 143 -7.23 17.69 -3.09
N ARG A 144 -6.66 17.86 -1.90
CA ARG A 144 -6.93 19.04 -1.03
C ARG A 144 -6.62 20.37 -1.73
N ASP A 145 -5.56 20.39 -2.52
CA ASP A 145 -5.09 21.59 -3.24
C ASP A 145 -5.75 21.77 -4.63
N ASN A 146 -6.69 20.88 -5.02
CA ASN A 146 -7.27 20.84 -6.37
C ASN A 146 -6.22 20.69 -7.50
N LEU A 147 -5.15 19.97 -7.22
CA LEU A 147 -4.04 19.77 -8.15
C LEU A 147 -4.11 18.42 -8.92
N VAL A 148 -5.14 17.60 -8.71
CA VAL A 148 -5.25 16.31 -9.43
C VAL A 148 -5.39 16.52 -10.93
N PHE A 149 -6.28 17.45 -11.35
CA PHE A 149 -6.56 17.77 -12.76
C PHE A 149 -6.16 19.20 -13.15
N SER A 150 -5.35 19.88 -12.33
CA SER A 150 -4.85 21.22 -12.62
C SER A 150 -3.41 21.36 -12.12
N ARG A 151 -2.59 22.06 -12.90
CA ARG A 151 -1.21 22.38 -12.53
C ARG A 151 -0.91 23.85 -12.78
N PRO A 152 -0.06 24.48 -11.96
CA PRO A 152 0.31 25.90 -12.17
C PRO A 152 1.04 26.12 -13.50
N GLU A 153 1.74 25.11 -13.99
CA GLU A 153 2.48 25.12 -15.23
C GLU A 153 2.03 23.99 -16.18
N GLU A 154 2.42 24.08 -17.45
CA GLU A 154 2.14 23.02 -18.40
C GLU A 154 2.88 21.74 -18.04
N VAL A 155 2.14 20.64 -18.01
CA VAL A 155 2.65 19.29 -17.75
C VAL A 155 2.14 18.31 -18.79
N ARG A 156 2.70 17.12 -18.80
CA ARG A 156 2.25 16.03 -19.65
C ARG A 156 1.16 15.23 -18.92
N TRP A 157 -0.03 15.19 -19.51
CA TRP A 157 -1.17 14.39 -19.08
C TRP A 157 -1.22 13.11 -19.92
N TYR A 158 -1.25 11.98 -19.25
CA TYR A 158 -1.23 10.67 -19.90
C TYR A 158 -2.59 9.97 -19.74
N CYS A 159 -3.23 9.64 -20.85
CA CYS A 159 -4.46 8.84 -20.82
C CYS A 159 -4.13 7.39 -20.47
N ARG A 160 -4.54 6.95 -19.29
CA ARG A 160 -4.29 5.57 -18.81
C ARG A 160 -5.04 4.48 -19.60
N LYS A 161 -5.99 4.85 -20.47
CA LYS A 161 -6.74 3.92 -21.31
C LYS A 161 -6.08 3.63 -22.67
N CYS A 162 -5.52 4.67 -23.32
CA CYS A 162 -5.02 4.51 -24.69
C CYS A 162 -3.59 5.00 -24.91
N GLY A 163 -2.95 5.59 -23.91
CA GLY A 163 -1.59 6.09 -24.05
C GLY A 163 -1.47 7.48 -24.68
N TYR A 164 -2.58 8.15 -25.04
CA TYR A 164 -2.52 9.51 -25.55
C TYR A 164 -1.89 10.46 -24.52
N VAL A 165 -1.04 11.38 -25.01
CA VAL A 165 -0.37 12.40 -24.18
C VAL A 165 -0.83 13.79 -24.62
N HIS A 166 -1.35 14.55 -23.67
CA HIS A 166 -1.67 15.97 -23.81
C HIS A 166 -0.66 16.83 -23.04
N VAL A 167 -0.32 18.00 -23.54
CA VAL A 167 0.51 19.00 -22.83
C VAL A 167 -0.35 20.21 -22.53
N GLY A 168 -0.41 20.61 -21.27
CA GLY A 168 -1.21 21.75 -20.84
C GLY A 168 -1.31 21.82 -19.32
N LYS A 169 -1.95 22.86 -18.80
CA LYS A 169 -2.20 23.04 -17.35
C LYS A 169 -3.31 22.13 -16.82
N THR A 170 -4.20 21.67 -17.69
CA THR A 170 -5.32 20.78 -17.41
C THR A 170 -5.40 19.70 -18.47
N PRO A 171 -5.85 18.47 -18.14
CA PRO A 171 -6.14 17.47 -19.16
C PRO A 171 -7.43 17.87 -19.91
N PRO A 172 -7.63 17.34 -21.16
CA PRO A 172 -8.92 17.53 -21.83
C PRO A 172 -10.03 16.78 -21.09
N GLU A 173 -11.25 17.32 -21.12
CA GLU A 173 -12.43 16.70 -20.49
C GLU A 173 -12.74 15.32 -21.07
N ILE A 174 -12.44 15.14 -22.35
CA ILE A 174 -12.59 13.87 -23.08
C ILE A 174 -11.31 13.64 -23.86
N CYS A 175 -10.73 12.45 -23.73
CA CYS A 175 -9.56 12.07 -24.49
C CYS A 175 -9.85 12.10 -26.00
N PRO A 176 -9.13 12.89 -26.82
CA PRO A 176 -9.42 13.00 -28.25
C PRO A 176 -9.11 11.71 -29.03
N SER A 177 -8.32 10.80 -28.45
CA SER A 177 -7.95 9.55 -29.09
C SER A 177 -8.95 8.40 -28.84
N CYS A 178 -9.48 8.26 -27.60
CA CYS A 178 -10.31 7.10 -27.24
C CYS A 178 -11.65 7.46 -26.60
N LEU A 179 -11.97 8.74 -26.50
CA LEU A 179 -13.22 9.28 -25.95
C LEU A 179 -13.47 8.93 -24.47
N HIS A 180 -12.44 8.46 -23.75
CA HIS A 180 -12.54 8.26 -22.30
C HIS A 180 -12.64 9.62 -21.60
N PRO A 181 -13.54 9.79 -20.63
CA PRO A 181 -13.61 11.02 -19.83
C PRO A 181 -12.34 11.21 -18.98
N LYS A 182 -12.15 12.45 -18.55
CA LYS A 182 -11.07 12.86 -17.64
C LYS A 182 -11.08 12.11 -16.33
#